data_31644f368e3e2f8e1412a4e64dd7bd06
#
_entry.id   31644f368e3e2f8e1412a4e64dd7bd06
#
_cell.length_a   1.000
_cell.length_b   1.000
_cell.length_c   1.000
_cell.angle_alpha   90.00
_cell.angle_beta   90.00
_cell.angle_gamma   90.00
#
_symmetry.space_group_name_H-M   'P 1'
#
loop_
_entity.id
_entity.type
_entity.pdbx_description
1 polymer ?
#
loop_
_entity_poly.entity_id
_entity_poly.type
_entity_poly.pdbx_seq_one_letter_code
_entity_poly.pdbx_strand_id
1 'polypeptide(L)'
;MLTTRLLIATLVLVLLAGCGSRQLQDSLVGSTAQRLVTFSIDDLVRQLPDEDFTAHTGQRMYLESHFIQYPEIRAYADERLSVELANRFDIEVVSRYETADATLKVFYTSLGTDQGFQGFSVPLGFVPGMTETARVNLITLEQFHGVAEMYYYVGETGSERRGDVIQARTRTDAIGLPIITIPISTIGSR
;
A
#
# COMPACT_ATOMS: atom_id res chain seq x y z
N MET A 1 45.00 5.70 -26.16
CA MET A 1 44.79 5.09 -24.83
C MET A 1 44.04 6.02 -23.82
N LEU A 2 44.33 7.33 -23.78
CA LEU A 2 43.64 8.26 -22.88
C LEU A 2 42.15 8.44 -23.24
N THR A 3 41.86 8.58 -24.53
CA THR A 3 40.49 8.73 -25.08
C THR A 3 39.61 7.51 -24.79
N THR A 4 40.16 6.31 -24.88
CA THR A 4 39.39 5.06 -24.59
C THR A 4 39.08 4.95 -23.09
N ARG A 5 39.99 5.35 -22.22
CA ARG A 5 39.77 5.36 -20.77
C ARG A 5 38.73 6.40 -20.35
N LEU A 6 38.75 7.57 -21.00
CA LEU A 6 37.76 8.61 -20.78
C LEU A 6 36.34 8.15 -21.20
N LEU A 7 36.25 7.50 -22.35
CA LEU A 7 34.97 6.95 -22.85
C LEU A 7 34.40 5.88 -21.92
N ILE A 8 35.26 4.97 -21.43
CA ILE A 8 34.81 3.93 -20.45
C ILE A 8 34.39 4.57 -19.13
N ALA A 9 35.14 5.57 -18.62
CA ALA A 9 34.79 6.26 -17.40
C ALA A 9 33.45 7.01 -17.52
N THR A 10 33.20 7.66 -18.65
CA THR A 10 31.92 8.34 -18.92
C THR A 10 30.79 7.34 -19.05
N LEU A 11 30.99 6.21 -19.69
CA LEU A 11 29.99 5.14 -19.82
C LEU A 11 29.62 4.55 -18.45
N VAL A 12 30.62 4.30 -17.60
CA VAL A 12 30.41 3.81 -16.22
C VAL A 12 29.66 4.85 -15.36
N LEU A 13 30.00 6.13 -15.50
CA LEU A 13 29.33 7.21 -14.79
C LEU A 13 27.84 7.33 -15.19
N VAL A 14 27.53 7.17 -16.48
CA VAL A 14 26.16 7.17 -17.01
C VAL A 14 25.37 5.95 -16.53
N LEU A 15 26.01 4.78 -16.43
CA LEU A 15 25.36 3.56 -15.92
C LEU A 15 25.09 3.62 -14.41
N LEU A 16 25.88 4.36 -13.64
CA LEU A 16 25.69 4.57 -12.20
C LEU A 16 24.57 5.58 -11.87
N ALA A 17 24.22 6.46 -12.80
CA ALA A 17 23.15 7.46 -12.61
C ALA A 17 21.72 6.89 -12.74
N GLY A 18 21.57 5.63 -13.14
CA GLY A 18 20.28 5.04 -13.56
C GLY A 18 19.43 4.36 -12.50
N CYS A 19 19.87 4.28 -11.24
CA CYS A 19 19.10 3.62 -10.20
C CYS A 19 18.58 4.62 -9.17
N GLY A 20 17.46 5.28 -9.48
CA GLY A 20 16.72 6.08 -8.53
C GLY A 20 15.39 5.42 -8.20
N SER A 21 15.21 4.84 -7.02
CA SER A 21 13.90 4.56 -6.47
C SER A 21 13.40 5.81 -5.77
N ARG A 22 12.25 6.31 -6.17
CA ARG A 22 11.59 7.42 -5.48
C ARG A 22 10.23 6.95 -4.99
N GLN A 23 10.04 6.96 -3.69
CA GLN A 23 8.71 6.88 -3.10
C GLN A 23 8.05 8.24 -3.29
N LEU A 24 6.99 8.29 -4.07
CA LEU A 24 6.12 9.45 -4.19
C LEU A 24 4.96 9.24 -3.22
N GLN A 25 5.01 9.97 -2.13
CA GLN A 25 4.09 9.86 -1.00
C GLN A 25 2.71 10.50 -1.25
N ASP A 26 2.45 11.05 -2.44
CA ASP A 26 1.40 12.07 -2.62
C ASP A 26 0.24 11.68 -3.53
N SER A 27 -0.01 10.42 -3.86
CA SER A 27 -1.06 10.22 -4.84
C SER A 27 -2.03 9.07 -4.58
N LEU A 28 -2.96 9.26 -3.65
CA LEU A 28 -4.30 8.64 -3.74
C LEU A 28 -5.15 9.28 -4.84
N VAL A 29 -4.52 10.03 -5.73
CA VAL A 29 -5.17 10.71 -6.86
C VAL A 29 -5.20 9.78 -8.07
N GLY A 30 -6.43 9.41 -8.47
CA GLY A 30 -6.69 8.60 -9.65
C GLY A 30 -7.23 7.20 -9.33
N SER A 31 -8.00 6.66 -10.27
CA SER A 31 -8.70 5.37 -10.11
C SER A 31 -7.76 4.19 -9.88
N THR A 32 -6.56 4.20 -10.46
CA THR A 32 -5.58 3.13 -10.27
C THR A 32 -5.06 3.11 -8.83
N ALA A 33 -4.73 4.26 -8.26
CA ALA A 33 -4.27 4.37 -6.89
C ALA A 33 -5.38 3.92 -5.90
N GLN A 34 -6.61 4.37 -6.12
CA GLN A 34 -7.75 3.96 -5.31
C GLN A 34 -7.96 2.44 -5.36
N ARG A 35 -7.93 1.83 -6.56
CA ARG A 35 -8.05 0.38 -6.71
C ARG A 35 -6.92 -0.39 -6.04
N LEU A 36 -5.68 0.10 -6.11
CA LEU A 36 -4.54 -0.54 -5.44
C LEU A 36 -4.72 -0.55 -3.92
N VAL A 37 -5.14 0.57 -3.33
CA VAL A 37 -5.39 0.66 -1.88
C VAL A 37 -6.56 -0.24 -1.48
N THR A 38 -7.71 -0.16 -2.16
CA THR A 38 -8.88 -0.96 -1.80
C THR A 38 -8.60 -2.46 -1.93
N PHE A 39 -7.90 -2.91 -2.96
CA PHE A 39 -7.54 -4.32 -3.11
C PHE A 39 -6.50 -4.78 -2.07
N SER A 40 -5.54 -3.91 -1.68
CA SER A 40 -4.62 -4.26 -0.59
C SER A 40 -5.35 -4.36 0.76
N ILE A 41 -6.35 -3.53 1.02
CA ILE A 41 -7.21 -3.64 2.21
C ILE A 41 -8.05 -4.92 2.16
N ASP A 42 -8.65 -5.24 1.01
CA ASP A 42 -9.41 -6.48 0.84
C ASP A 42 -8.54 -7.74 1.05
N ASP A 43 -7.30 -7.72 0.56
CA ASP A 43 -6.35 -8.81 0.79
C ASP A 43 -5.86 -8.86 2.24
N LEU A 44 -5.72 -7.71 2.92
CA LEU A 44 -5.35 -7.60 4.33
C LEU A 44 -6.38 -8.30 5.23
N VAL A 45 -7.66 -7.94 5.09
CA VAL A 45 -8.73 -8.48 5.94
C VAL A 45 -8.95 -9.97 5.72
N ARG A 46 -8.73 -10.47 4.49
CA ARG A 46 -8.80 -11.92 4.20
C ARG A 46 -7.69 -12.74 4.85
N GLN A 47 -6.59 -12.11 5.25
CA GLN A 47 -5.47 -12.76 5.94
C GLN A 47 -5.64 -12.84 7.46
N LEU A 48 -6.78 -12.43 8.01
CA LEU A 48 -7.08 -12.63 9.43
C LEU A 48 -6.90 -14.11 9.79
N PRO A 49 -6.12 -14.44 10.83
CA PRO A 49 -5.92 -15.84 11.24
C PRO A 49 -7.17 -16.40 11.90
N ASP A 50 -7.57 -17.60 11.50
CA ASP A 50 -8.77 -18.27 12.04
C ASP A 50 -8.66 -18.51 13.55
N GLU A 51 -7.47 -18.85 14.03
CA GLU A 51 -7.22 -19.19 15.43
C GLU A 51 -7.51 -18.05 16.41
N ASP A 52 -7.36 -16.80 15.99
CA ASP A 52 -7.58 -15.63 16.85
C ASP A 52 -9.07 -15.24 16.93
N PHE A 53 -9.86 -15.56 15.93
CA PHE A 53 -11.24 -15.09 15.80
C PHE A 53 -12.29 -16.19 16.00
N THR A 54 -11.98 -17.44 15.73
CA THR A 54 -12.93 -18.56 15.91
C THR A 54 -13.43 -18.69 17.36
N ALA A 55 -12.61 -18.34 18.35
CA ALA A 55 -12.99 -18.34 19.75
C ALA A 55 -14.09 -17.31 20.10
N HIS A 56 -14.31 -16.33 19.22
CA HIS A 56 -15.26 -15.24 19.38
C HIS A 56 -16.51 -15.39 18.51
N THR A 57 -16.68 -16.54 17.86
CA THR A 57 -17.86 -16.81 17.00
C THR A 57 -19.17 -16.60 17.75
N GLY A 58 -20.11 -15.85 17.13
CA GLY A 58 -21.40 -15.51 17.71
C GLY A 58 -21.36 -14.42 18.79
N GLN A 59 -20.20 -13.82 19.05
CA GLN A 59 -20.04 -12.74 20.03
C GLN A 59 -20.21 -11.36 19.39
N ARG A 60 -20.51 -10.37 20.24
CA ARG A 60 -20.49 -8.95 19.87
C ARG A 60 -19.12 -8.38 20.16
N MET A 61 -18.50 -7.77 19.15
CA MET A 61 -17.15 -7.25 19.22
C MET A 61 -17.13 -5.73 19.03
N TYR A 62 -16.51 -5.01 19.93
CA TYR A 62 -16.24 -3.58 19.77
C TYR A 62 -14.95 -3.40 18.97
N LEU A 63 -15.04 -2.69 17.83
CA LEU A 63 -13.90 -2.35 17.00
C LEU A 63 -13.40 -0.95 17.34
N GLU A 64 -12.15 -0.86 17.76
CA GLU A 64 -11.42 0.39 17.97
C GLU A 64 -10.22 0.43 17.02
N SER A 65 -10.18 1.39 16.09
CA SER A 65 -9.11 1.48 15.09
C SER A 65 -8.33 2.78 15.17
N HIS A 66 -7.05 2.70 14.85
CA HIS A 66 -6.11 3.81 14.88
C HIS A 66 -5.34 3.89 13.56
N PHE A 67 -5.30 5.09 12.97
CA PHE A 67 -4.47 5.42 11.82
C PHE A 67 -4.11 6.91 11.86
N ILE A 68 -2.86 7.25 11.51
CA ILE A 68 -2.35 8.62 11.64
C ILE A 68 -2.75 9.54 10.49
N GLN A 69 -3.24 9.00 9.38
CA GLN A 69 -3.56 9.73 8.16
C GLN A 69 -4.88 9.24 7.55
N TYR A 70 -5.50 10.06 6.70
CA TYR A 70 -6.64 9.72 5.84
C TYR A 70 -7.79 9.00 6.55
N PRO A 71 -8.63 9.75 7.31
CA PRO A 71 -9.76 9.17 8.04
C PRO A 71 -10.71 8.35 7.15
N GLU A 72 -10.87 8.73 5.89
CA GLU A 72 -11.76 8.07 4.92
C GLU A 72 -11.25 6.68 4.54
N ILE A 73 -9.93 6.51 4.42
CA ILE A 73 -9.32 5.22 4.10
C ILE A 73 -9.43 4.29 5.32
N ARG A 74 -9.20 4.84 6.52
CA ARG A 74 -9.42 4.10 7.76
C ARG A 74 -10.86 3.63 7.87
N ALA A 75 -11.84 4.51 7.64
CA ALA A 75 -13.26 4.16 7.69
C ALA A 75 -13.61 3.04 6.69
N TYR A 76 -13.05 3.08 5.49
CA TYR A 76 -13.21 1.99 4.52
C TYR A 76 -12.60 0.68 5.02
N ALA A 77 -11.38 0.73 5.60
CA ALA A 77 -10.72 -0.46 6.13
C ALA A 77 -11.53 -1.07 7.32
N ASP A 78 -12.06 -0.22 8.20
CA ASP A 78 -12.89 -0.64 9.33
C ASP A 78 -14.20 -1.30 8.86
N GLU A 79 -14.85 -0.75 7.84
CA GLU A 79 -16.06 -1.34 7.26
C GLU A 79 -15.76 -2.70 6.60
N ARG A 80 -14.65 -2.80 5.84
CA ARG A 80 -14.24 -4.07 5.23
C ARG A 80 -13.90 -5.13 6.28
N LEU A 81 -13.23 -4.71 7.35
CA LEU A 81 -12.91 -5.58 8.48
C LEU A 81 -14.19 -6.08 9.18
N SER A 82 -15.14 -5.18 9.42
CA SER A 82 -16.43 -5.53 10.04
C SER A 82 -17.22 -6.53 9.20
N VAL A 83 -17.25 -6.35 7.88
CA VAL A 83 -17.90 -7.28 6.94
C VAL A 83 -17.20 -8.65 6.94
N GLU A 84 -15.87 -8.70 6.99
CA GLU A 84 -15.12 -9.95 7.05
C GLU A 84 -15.37 -10.69 8.37
N LEU A 85 -15.37 -9.99 9.50
CA LEU A 85 -15.67 -10.55 10.81
C LEU A 85 -17.07 -11.16 10.86
N ALA A 86 -18.06 -10.46 10.31
CA ALA A 86 -19.43 -10.96 10.25
C ALA A 86 -19.56 -12.18 9.33
N ASN A 87 -19.00 -12.13 8.11
CA ASN A 87 -19.21 -13.17 7.13
C ASN A 87 -18.42 -14.45 7.39
N ARG A 88 -17.20 -14.31 7.92
CA ARG A 88 -16.29 -15.47 8.10
C ARG A 88 -16.36 -16.06 9.48
N PHE A 89 -16.60 -15.24 10.49
CA PHE A 89 -16.53 -15.66 11.89
C PHE A 89 -17.88 -15.53 12.63
N ASP A 90 -18.93 -15.04 11.98
CA ASP A 90 -20.25 -14.78 12.63
C ASP A 90 -20.10 -13.82 13.85
N ILE A 91 -19.24 -12.82 13.74
CA ILE A 91 -18.98 -11.83 14.78
C ILE A 91 -19.75 -10.54 14.45
N GLU A 92 -20.60 -10.08 15.36
CA GLU A 92 -21.33 -8.82 15.21
C GLU A 92 -20.47 -7.65 15.73
N VAL A 93 -20.08 -6.72 14.84
CA VAL A 93 -19.37 -5.51 15.26
C VAL A 93 -20.35 -4.48 15.80
N VAL A 94 -20.16 -4.07 17.04
CA VAL A 94 -21.01 -3.12 17.75
C VAL A 94 -20.33 -1.78 17.96
N SER A 95 -21.13 -0.70 17.97
CA SER A 95 -20.62 0.68 18.10
C SER A 95 -20.37 1.12 19.54
N ARG A 96 -20.83 0.37 20.53
CA ARG A 96 -20.71 0.71 21.95
C ARG A 96 -19.93 -0.35 22.70
N TYR A 97 -18.86 0.09 23.36
CA TYR A 97 -17.99 -0.74 24.18
C TYR A 97 -18.74 -1.53 25.27
N GLU A 98 -19.73 -0.89 25.92
CA GLU A 98 -20.48 -1.48 27.05
C GLU A 98 -21.39 -2.64 26.64
N THR A 99 -21.64 -2.78 25.32
CA THR A 99 -22.48 -3.86 24.80
C THR A 99 -21.68 -4.99 24.18
N ALA A 100 -20.37 -4.87 24.16
CA ALA A 100 -19.47 -5.83 23.55
C ALA A 100 -19.06 -6.93 24.54
N ASP A 101 -18.94 -8.14 24.03
CA ASP A 101 -18.44 -9.31 24.76
C ASP A 101 -16.89 -9.40 24.58
N ALA A 102 -16.38 -8.91 23.46
CA ALA A 102 -14.96 -8.86 23.12
C ALA A 102 -14.57 -7.51 22.48
N THR A 103 -13.28 -7.23 22.46
CA THR A 103 -12.72 -6.01 21.85
C THR A 103 -11.65 -6.38 20.82
N LEU A 104 -11.67 -5.70 19.70
CA LEU A 104 -10.63 -5.71 18.67
C LEU A 104 -10.04 -4.31 18.51
N LYS A 105 -8.80 -4.12 18.93
CA LYS A 105 -8.04 -2.88 18.74
C LYS A 105 -7.11 -3.04 17.56
N VAL A 106 -7.29 -2.24 16.52
CA VAL A 106 -6.51 -2.30 15.28
C VAL A 106 -5.65 -1.07 15.13
N PHE A 107 -4.39 -1.27 14.81
CA PHE A 107 -3.43 -0.21 14.51
C PHE A 107 -2.96 -0.40 13.06
N TYR A 108 -3.51 0.41 12.16
CA TYR A 108 -3.02 0.45 10.80
C TYR A 108 -1.69 1.20 10.75
N THR A 109 -0.66 0.55 10.24
CA THR A 109 0.69 1.12 10.09
C THR A 109 0.93 1.63 8.68
N SER A 110 0.21 1.06 7.69
CA SER A 110 0.23 1.53 6.31
C SER A 110 -1.12 1.27 5.63
N LEU A 111 -1.67 2.31 5.02
CA LEU A 111 -2.83 2.24 4.11
C LEU A 111 -2.57 3.26 2.99
N GLY A 112 -1.93 2.82 1.91
CA GLY A 112 -1.52 3.77 0.87
C GLY A 112 -0.98 3.14 -0.39
N THR A 113 -0.35 3.97 -1.22
CA THR A 113 0.31 3.54 -2.45
C THR A 113 1.76 3.97 -2.48
N ASP A 114 2.61 3.08 -3.01
CA ASP A 114 3.99 3.36 -3.34
C ASP A 114 4.20 3.28 -4.84
N GLN A 115 5.06 4.13 -5.37
CA GLN A 115 5.49 4.08 -6.76
C GLN A 115 7.00 3.89 -6.82
N GLY A 116 7.42 2.84 -7.52
CA GLY A 116 8.79 2.61 -7.91
C GLY A 116 8.97 2.80 -9.43
N PHE A 117 10.16 3.16 -9.86
CA PHE A 117 10.49 3.12 -11.26
C PHE A 117 11.92 2.62 -11.45
N GLN A 118 12.14 1.91 -12.56
CA GLN A 118 13.44 1.43 -12.98
C GLN A 118 13.61 1.72 -14.46
N GLY A 119 14.76 2.24 -14.87
CA GLY A 119 15.05 2.50 -16.29
C GLY A 119 15.82 3.79 -16.54
N PHE A 120 15.75 4.25 -17.78
CA PHE A 120 16.49 5.43 -18.22
C PHE A 120 15.56 6.63 -18.35
N SER A 121 15.90 7.70 -17.66
CA SER A 121 15.25 9.00 -17.78
C SER A 121 16.25 10.14 -17.84
N VAL A 122 15.89 11.22 -18.51
CA VAL A 122 16.69 12.44 -18.58
C VAL A 122 16.08 13.45 -17.61
N PRO A 123 16.84 13.91 -16.60
CA PRO A 123 16.38 14.97 -15.73
C PRO A 123 16.28 16.28 -16.50
N LEU A 124 15.23 17.06 -16.25
CA LEU A 124 15.01 18.39 -16.89
C LEU A 124 15.15 19.54 -15.89
N GLY A 125 15.52 19.28 -14.65
CA GLY A 125 15.66 20.32 -13.63
C GLY A 125 16.69 21.42 -13.94
N PHE A 126 17.58 21.18 -14.92
CA PHE A 126 18.51 22.20 -15.45
C PHE A 126 17.90 23.13 -16.48
N VAL A 127 16.68 22.87 -16.97
CA VAL A 127 15.97 23.69 -17.94
C VAL A 127 15.23 24.82 -17.19
N PRO A 128 15.52 26.11 -17.52
CA PRO A 128 14.83 27.22 -16.89
C PRO A 128 13.30 27.09 -16.99
N GLY A 129 12.60 27.23 -15.88
CA GLY A 129 11.14 27.10 -15.81
C GLY A 129 10.62 25.68 -15.57
N MET A 130 11.48 24.67 -15.55
CA MET A 130 11.11 23.32 -15.13
C MET A 130 11.37 23.11 -13.63
N THR A 131 10.60 22.22 -13.02
CA THR A 131 10.84 21.83 -11.63
C THR A 131 12.10 20.96 -11.52
N GLU A 132 12.81 21.01 -10.40
CA GLU A 132 14.00 20.18 -10.16
C GLU A 132 13.70 18.67 -10.30
N THR A 133 12.44 18.29 -10.16
CA THR A 133 11.98 16.90 -10.26
C THR A 133 11.51 16.51 -11.64
N ALA A 134 11.45 17.45 -12.59
CA ALA A 134 11.01 17.19 -13.96
C ALA A 134 11.99 16.25 -14.67
N ARG A 135 11.46 15.27 -15.39
CA ARG A 135 12.24 14.31 -16.17
C ARG A 135 11.45 13.80 -17.36
N VAL A 136 12.17 13.37 -18.38
CA VAL A 136 11.61 12.64 -19.53
C VAL A 136 12.05 11.18 -19.42
N ASN A 137 11.10 10.28 -19.35
CA ASN A 137 11.35 8.85 -19.40
C ASN A 137 11.72 8.46 -20.82
N LEU A 138 12.88 7.84 -21.03
CA LEU A 138 13.25 7.27 -22.32
C LEU A 138 12.67 5.87 -22.46
N ILE A 139 12.89 5.04 -21.45
CA ILE A 139 12.24 3.75 -21.24
C ILE A 139 12.32 3.44 -19.75
N THR A 140 11.18 3.32 -19.10
CA THR A 140 11.10 3.03 -17.67
C THR A 140 10.06 1.97 -17.38
N LEU A 141 10.35 1.11 -16.43
CA LEU A 141 9.35 0.26 -15.79
C LEU A 141 8.82 0.99 -14.55
N GLU A 142 7.57 1.37 -14.60
CA GLU A 142 6.86 2.01 -13.50
C GLU A 142 6.09 0.94 -12.74
N GLN A 143 6.31 0.87 -11.43
CA GLN A 143 5.71 -0.12 -10.53
C GLN A 143 4.87 0.62 -9.50
N PHE A 144 3.58 0.32 -9.48
CA PHE A 144 2.65 0.90 -8.52
C PHE A 144 2.20 -0.19 -7.55
N HIS A 145 2.33 0.09 -6.26
CA HIS A 145 1.95 -0.84 -5.20
C HIS A 145 0.87 -0.21 -4.32
N GLY A 146 -0.19 -0.96 -4.04
CA GLY A 146 -1.04 -0.73 -2.88
C GLY A 146 -0.44 -1.48 -1.71
N VAL A 147 -0.34 -0.83 -0.56
CA VAL A 147 0.19 -1.42 0.67
C VAL A 147 -0.82 -1.21 1.78
N ALA A 148 -1.21 -2.30 2.43
CA ALA A 148 -1.99 -2.28 3.64
C ALA A 148 -1.28 -3.12 4.71
N GLU A 149 -1.10 -2.56 5.90
CA GLU A 149 -0.45 -3.24 7.01
C GLU A 149 -1.13 -2.86 8.33
N MET A 150 -1.33 -3.84 9.18
CA MET A 150 -1.86 -3.64 10.52
C MET A 150 -1.27 -4.63 11.52
N TYR A 151 -1.35 -4.27 12.80
CA TYR A 151 -1.32 -5.22 13.91
C TYR A 151 -2.53 -4.96 14.80
N TYR A 152 -2.90 -5.94 15.62
CA TYR A 152 -4.11 -5.84 16.42
C TYR A 152 -3.94 -6.48 17.79
N TYR A 153 -4.93 -6.19 18.64
CA TYR A 153 -5.14 -6.85 19.93
C TYR A 153 -6.59 -7.32 19.95
N VAL A 154 -6.83 -8.59 20.30
CA VAL A 154 -8.16 -9.19 20.34
C VAL A 154 -8.34 -10.02 21.60
N GLY A 155 -9.54 -10.04 22.15
CA GLY A 155 -9.88 -10.83 23.33
C GLY A 155 -11.06 -10.26 24.08
N GLU A 156 -11.36 -10.89 25.25
CA GLU A 156 -12.33 -10.34 26.16
C GLU A 156 -11.94 -8.92 26.59
N THR A 157 -12.94 -8.09 26.77
CA THR A 157 -12.76 -6.69 27.14
C THR A 157 -11.88 -6.54 28.38
N GLY A 158 -10.73 -5.88 28.21
CA GLY A 158 -9.75 -5.65 29.27
C GLY A 158 -8.68 -6.74 29.41
N SER A 159 -8.71 -7.79 28.58
CA SER A 159 -7.70 -8.87 28.56
C SER A 159 -7.27 -9.24 27.15
N GLU A 160 -7.24 -8.24 26.25
CA GLU A 160 -6.89 -8.45 24.86
C GLU A 160 -5.42 -8.89 24.70
N ARG A 161 -5.20 -9.86 23.83
CA ARG A 161 -3.88 -10.35 23.46
C ARG A 161 -3.46 -9.79 22.10
N ARG A 162 -2.18 -9.55 21.95
CA ARG A 162 -1.61 -9.11 20.67
C ARG A 162 -1.65 -10.28 19.68
N GLY A 163 -2.24 -10.02 18.52
CA GLY A 163 -2.16 -10.87 17.35
C GLY A 163 -0.94 -10.54 16.49
N ASP A 164 -0.84 -11.21 15.35
CA ASP A 164 0.25 -11.05 14.40
C ASP A 164 0.17 -9.73 13.63
N VAL A 165 1.31 -9.36 13.01
CA VAL A 165 1.34 -8.29 12.00
C VAL A 165 0.86 -8.88 10.68
N ILE A 166 -0.16 -8.28 10.09
CA ILE A 166 -0.69 -8.67 8.79
C ILE A 166 -0.30 -7.61 7.77
N GLN A 167 0.22 -8.04 6.62
CA GLN A 167 0.61 -7.17 5.53
C GLN A 167 0.07 -7.71 4.21
N ALA A 168 -0.57 -6.84 3.43
CA ALA A 168 -1.00 -7.14 2.07
C ALA A 168 -0.42 -6.13 1.08
N ARG A 169 -0.08 -6.62 -0.11
CA ARG A 169 0.49 -5.80 -1.16
C ARG A 169 -0.10 -6.18 -2.52
N THR A 170 -0.66 -5.18 -3.19
CA THR A 170 -1.18 -5.30 -4.57
C THR A 170 -0.27 -4.52 -5.51
N ARG A 171 -0.07 -5.01 -6.73
CA ARG A 171 0.86 -4.39 -7.69
C ARG A 171 0.24 -4.26 -9.07
N THR A 172 0.58 -3.19 -9.77
CA THR A 172 0.40 -3.03 -11.21
C THR A 172 1.63 -2.35 -11.82
N ASP A 173 1.96 -2.72 -13.05
CA ASP A 173 3.15 -2.27 -13.75
C ASP A 173 2.79 -1.57 -15.06
N ALA A 174 3.62 -0.60 -15.45
CA ALA A 174 3.50 0.09 -16.71
C ALA A 174 4.89 0.38 -17.33
N ILE A 175 4.97 0.46 -18.65
CA ILE A 175 6.14 0.95 -19.35
C ILE A 175 5.96 2.44 -19.64
N GLY A 176 6.83 3.25 -19.06
CA GLY A 176 6.92 4.68 -19.35
C GLY A 176 7.83 4.93 -20.54
N LEU A 177 7.30 5.63 -21.54
CA LEU A 177 8.01 6.12 -22.73
C LEU A 177 7.94 7.67 -22.72
N PRO A 178 8.69 8.38 -23.60
CA PRO A 178 8.77 9.84 -23.55
C PRO A 178 7.42 10.58 -23.61
N ILE A 179 6.43 10.00 -24.28
CA ILE A 179 5.14 10.65 -24.55
C ILE A 179 3.96 9.86 -23.97
N ILE A 180 4.12 8.54 -23.77
CA ILE A 180 3.03 7.66 -23.36
C ILE A 180 3.48 6.70 -22.26
N THR A 181 2.53 6.28 -21.42
CA THR A 181 2.70 5.18 -20.46
C THR A 181 1.76 4.04 -20.87
N ILE A 182 2.33 2.84 -21.04
CA ILE A 182 1.60 1.64 -21.47
C ILE A 182 1.45 0.70 -20.28
N PRO A 183 0.23 0.43 -19.80
CA PRO A 183 0.03 -0.55 -18.75
C PRO A 183 0.37 -1.96 -19.30
N ILE A 184 1.18 -2.72 -18.57
CA ILE A 184 1.57 -4.09 -18.91
C ILE A 184 0.97 -5.13 -17.98
N SER A 185 0.48 -4.69 -16.83
CA SER A 185 -0.34 -5.52 -15.95
C SER A 185 -1.60 -4.76 -15.55
N THR A 186 -2.72 -5.48 -15.44
CA THR A 186 -3.95 -4.96 -14.90
C THR A 186 -4.15 -5.50 -13.50
N ILE A 187 -4.62 -4.66 -12.59
CA ILE A 187 -5.08 -5.11 -11.28
C ILE A 187 -6.29 -6.03 -11.57
N GLY A 188 -6.10 -7.34 -11.37
CA GLY A 188 -7.14 -8.33 -11.70
C GLY A 188 -8.42 -8.05 -10.92
N SER A 189 -9.57 -8.13 -11.61
CA SER A 189 -10.84 -8.37 -10.94
C SER A 189 -10.80 -9.83 -10.45
N ARG A 190 -10.71 -10.04 -9.16
CA ARG A 190 -10.97 -11.35 -8.53
C ARG A 190 -12.45 -11.50 -8.28
#